data_dfd4142091b6406c1252d87cdf4c480d
#
_entry.id   dfd4142091b6406c1252d87cdf4c480d
#
_cell.length_a   1.000
_cell.length_b   1.000
_cell.length_c   1.000
_cell.angle_alpha   90.00
_cell.angle_beta   90.00
_cell.angle_gamma   90.00
#
_symmetry.space_group_name_H-M   'P 1'
#
loop_
_entity.id
_entity.type
_entity.pdbx_description
1 polymer ?
#
loop_
_entity_poly.entity_id
_entity_poly.type
_entity_poly.pdbx_seq_one_letter_code
_entity_poly.pdbx_strand_id
1 'polypeptide(L)'
;MLFLCIGNACRSQMAEGFARAYGADVIDPCSAGLGPAAAVPAETVQTMQEKNIDLSEAFPKGVDGVQREGIDLIVNLTGSRLPAAIRTPVEDWNVRDPIGESEKVYRQVRDEIEGRVMKLILAMRAEQNEGEDGEPNGLPPAQENRSRFDILRGRFRQ
;
A
#
# COMPACT_ATOMS: atom_id res chain seq x y z
N MET A 1 2.95 5.57 4.13
CA MET A 1 2.88 4.76 2.88
C MET A 1 1.62 5.08 2.12
N LEU A 2 1.67 5.23 0.79
CA LEU A 2 0.51 5.55 -0.06
C LEU A 2 0.17 4.39 -1.00
N PHE A 3 -1.07 3.89 -0.94
CA PHE A 3 -1.65 2.99 -1.94
C PHE A 3 -2.40 3.81 -3.00
N LEU A 4 -1.97 3.74 -4.25
CA LEU A 4 -2.48 4.55 -5.35
C LEU A 4 -3.13 3.69 -6.43
N CYS A 5 -4.40 3.97 -6.78
CA CYS A 5 -5.06 3.38 -7.94
C CYS A 5 -5.74 4.46 -8.80
N ILE A 6 -6.58 4.10 -9.76
CA ILE A 6 -7.25 5.07 -10.61
C ILE A 6 -8.33 5.82 -9.83
N GLY A 7 -9.32 5.12 -9.30
CA GLY A 7 -10.54 5.72 -8.71
C GLY A 7 -10.52 5.83 -7.19
N ASN A 8 -9.54 5.28 -6.48
CA ASN A 8 -9.57 5.13 -5.01
C ASN A 8 -10.88 4.52 -4.49
N ALA A 9 -11.44 3.57 -5.24
CA ALA A 9 -12.73 2.97 -4.96
C ALA A 9 -12.65 1.49 -4.58
N CYS A 10 -11.67 0.74 -5.10
CA CYS A 10 -11.50 -0.69 -4.84
C CYS A 10 -10.07 -1.02 -4.38
N ARG A 11 -9.13 -1.22 -5.32
CA ARG A 11 -7.80 -1.76 -5.07
C ARG A 11 -7.03 -1.05 -3.96
N SER A 12 -6.92 0.26 -4.02
CA SER A 12 -6.20 1.05 -3.01
C SER A 12 -6.92 1.12 -1.67
N GLN A 13 -8.26 1.12 -1.66
CA GLN A 13 -9.06 1.04 -0.44
C GLN A 13 -8.90 -0.33 0.26
N MET A 14 -8.91 -1.42 -0.51
CA MET A 14 -8.64 -2.77 0.01
C MET A 14 -7.24 -2.84 0.61
N ALA A 15 -6.22 -2.33 -0.10
CA ALA A 15 -4.84 -2.33 0.37
C ALA A 15 -4.65 -1.50 1.65
N GLU A 16 -5.22 -0.29 1.73
CA GLU A 16 -5.22 0.54 2.93
C GLU A 16 -5.90 -0.19 4.09
N GLY A 17 -7.07 -0.81 3.85
CA GLY A 17 -7.82 -1.55 4.87
C GLY A 17 -7.01 -2.70 5.46
N PHE A 18 -6.38 -3.53 4.64
CA PHE A 18 -5.51 -4.62 5.10
C PHE A 18 -4.26 -4.11 5.82
N ALA A 19 -3.59 -3.09 5.28
CA ALA A 19 -2.40 -2.53 5.90
C ALA A 19 -2.71 -1.93 7.27
N ARG A 20 -3.85 -1.24 7.42
CA ARG A 20 -4.32 -0.68 8.69
C ARG A 20 -4.67 -1.78 9.70
N ALA A 21 -5.33 -2.86 9.23
CA ALA A 21 -5.76 -3.95 10.12
C ALA A 21 -4.60 -4.83 10.59
N TYR A 22 -3.62 -5.11 9.71
CA TYR A 22 -2.61 -6.14 9.97
C TYR A 22 -1.20 -5.60 10.20
N GLY A 23 -0.93 -4.35 9.83
CA GLY A 23 0.41 -3.76 9.82
C GLY A 23 0.54 -2.41 10.51
N ALA A 24 -0.39 -2.05 11.40
CA ALA A 24 -0.37 -0.76 12.10
C ALA A 24 0.88 -0.53 12.96
N ASP A 25 1.62 -1.58 13.29
CA ASP A 25 2.90 -1.54 13.98
C ASP A 25 4.08 -1.08 13.11
N VAL A 26 3.99 -1.28 11.78
CA VAL A 26 5.08 -1.00 10.84
C VAL A 26 4.68 -0.09 9.66
N ILE A 27 3.38 0.12 9.43
CA ILE A 27 2.84 0.93 8.33
C ILE A 27 1.84 1.93 8.87
N ASP A 28 2.00 3.21 8.50
CA ASP A 28 0.95 4.21 8.55
C ASP A 28 0.39 4.37 7.12
N PRO A 29 -0.74 3.69 6.81
CA PRO A 29 -1.26 3.60 5.45
C PRO A 29 -2.23 4.74 5.14
N CYS A 30 -2.16 5.22 3.90
CA CYS A 30 -3.20 6.04 3.28
C CYS A 30 -3.42 5.59 1.83
N SER A 31 -4.54 5.98 1.24
CA SER A 31 -4.82 5.69 -0.17
C SER A 31 -5.33 6.91 -0.92
N ALA A 32 -5.11 6.91 -2.25
CA ALA A 32 -5.61 7.95 -3.15
C ALA A 32 -5.90 7.38 -4.54
N GLY A 33 -6.61 8.16 -5.34
CA GLY A 33 -6.85 7.91 -6.76
C GLY A 33 -6.34 9.03 -7.64
N LEU A 34 -5.96 8.69 -8.88
CA LEU A 34 -5.60 9.68 -9.89
C LEU A 34 -6.82 10.49 -10.36
N GLY A 35 -8.01 9.85 -10.37
CA GLY A 35 -9.31 10.46 -10.64
C GLY A 35 -10.34 9.82 -9.71
N PRO A 36 -10.55 10.38 -8.50
CA PRO A 36 -11.36 9.74 -7.48
C PRO A 36 -12.80 9.53 -7.96
N ALA A 37 -13.33 8.32 -7.70
CA ALA A 37 -14.71 7.96 -7.99
C ALA A 37 -15.68 8.71 -7.05
N ALA A 38 -16.97 8.66 -7.35
CA ALA A 38 -18.00 9.29 -6.51
C ALA A 38 -18.19 8.57 -5.17
N ALA A 39 -18.02 7.24 -5.14
CA ALA A 39 -18.18 6.43 -3.94
C ALA A 39 -17.34 5.14 -4.01
N VAL A 40 -17.15 4.49 -2.87
CA VAL A 40 -16.65 3.11 -2.79
C VAL A 40 -17.80 2.17 -3.13
N PRO A 41 -17.66 1.25 -4.11
CA PRO A 41 -18.72 0.33 -4.49
C PRO A 41 -19.13 -0.60 -3.33
N ALA A 42 -20.42 -0.97 -3.29
CA ALA A 42 -20.94 -1.88 -2.29
C ALA A 42 -20.22 -3.24 -2.30
N GLU A 43 -19.83 -3.73 -3.47
CA GLU A 43 -19.06 -4.97 -3.64
C GLU A 43 -17.69 -4.89 -2.96
N THR A 44 -17.02 -3.73 -3.00
CA THR A 44 -15.77 -3.50 -2.25
C THR A 44 -16.02 -3.60 -0.76
N VAL A 45 -17.03 -2.89 -0.24
CA VAL A 45 -17.36 -2.90 1.19
C VAL A 45 -17.73 -4.32 1.65
N GLN A 46 -18.60 -5.00 0.92
CA GLN A 46 -19.08 -6.35 1.26
C GLN A 46 -17.95 -7.38 1.27
N THR A 47 -17.11 -7.39 0.25
CA THR A 47 -16.00 -8.34 0.18
C THR A 47 -14.94 -8.10 1.26
N MET A 48 -14.71 -6.87 1.66
CA MET A 48 -13.80 -6.55 2.78
C MET A 48 -14.43 -6.91 4.13
N GLN A 49 -15.75 -6.76 4.28
CA GLN A 49 -16.48 -7.17 5.49
C GLN A 49 -16.37 -8.69 5.71
N GLU A 50 -16.29 -9.52 4.67
CA GLU A 50 -16.02 -10.97 4.77
C GLU A 50 -14.68 -11.29 5.48
N LYS A 51 -13.76 -10.33 5.51
CA LYS A 51 -12.47 -10.40 6.22
C LYS A 51 -12.47 -9.62 7.55
N ASN A 52 -13.65 -9.22 8.03
CA ASN A 52 -13.84 -8.38 9.21
C ASN A 52 -13.15 -7.01 9.11
N ILE A 53 -13.02 -6.47 7.89
CA ILE A 53 -12.49 -5.13 7.64
C ILE A 53 -13.66 -4.25 7.20
N ASP A 54 -13.97 -3.25 8.01
CA ASP A 54 -15.07 -2.31 7.76
C ASP A 54 -14.56 -1.14 6.90
N LEU A 55 -15.17 -0.98 5.73
CA LEU A 55 -14.98 0.15 4.81
C LEU A 55 -16.26 0.99 4.65
N SER A 56 -17.24 0.89 5.56
CA SER A 56 -18.51 1.60 5.46
C SER A 56 -18.36 3.13 5.44
N GLU A 57 -17.35 3.65 6.16
CA GLU A 57 -17.02 5.08 6.21
C GLU A 57 -15.92 5.49 5.21
N ALA A 58 -15.45 4.55 4.38
CA ALA A 58 -14.42 4.84 3.39
C ALA A 58 -14.98 5.67 2.24
N PHE A 59 -14.21 6.64 1.79
CA PHE A 59 -14.57 7.48 0.65
C PHE A 59 -13.37 7.69 -0.28
N PRO A 60 -13.62 7.84 -1.60
CA PRO A 60 -12.56 8.09 -2.56
C PRO A 60 -11.90 9.46 -2.35
N LYS A 61 -10.56 9.48 -2.34
CA LYS A 61 -9.72 10.67 -2.18
C LYS A 61 -8.81 10.83 -3.40
N GLY A 62 -8.65 12.06 -3.87
CA GLY A 62 -7.64 12.39 -4.87
C GLY A 62 -6.25 12.53 -4.24
N VAL A 63 -5.20 12.49 -5.07
CA VAL A 63 -3.82 12.71 -4.64
C VAL A 63 -3.58 14.07 -3.98
N ASP A 64 -4.41 15.07 -4.29
CA ASP A 64 -4.34 16.39 -3.68
C ASP A 64 -4.96 16.44 -2.28
N GLY A 65 -5.79 15.46 -1.94
CA GLY A 65 -6.41 15.31 -0.61
C GLY A 65 -5.55 14.51 0.37
N VAL A 66 -4.38 14.03 -0.05
CA VAL A 66 -3.45 13.27 0.80
C VAL A 66 -2.26 14.14 1.18
N GLN A 67 -1.94 14.16 2.48
CA GLN A 67 -0.72 14.81 2.95
C GLN A 67 0.51 14.10 2.37
N ARG A 68 1.27 14.80 1.53
CA ARG A 68 2.42 14.23 0.81
C ARG A 68 3.67 14.08 1.67
N GLU A 69 3.75 14.88 2.73
CA GLU A 69 4.86 14.83 3.68
C GLU A 69 4.81 13.53 4.48
N GLY A 70 5.95 12.84 4.58
CA GLY A 70 6.03 11.55 5.28
C GLY A 70 5.59 10.33 4.47
N ILE A 71 5.37 10.46 3.14
CA ILE A 71 5.17 9.30 2.28
C ILE A 71 6.54 8.75 1.86
N ASP A 72 6.91 7.61 2.42
CA ASP A 72 8.19 6.93 2.17
C ASP A 72 8.12 5.94 1.01
N LEU A 73 6.94 5.40 0.72
CA LEU A 73 6.70 4.44 -0.36
C LEU A 73 5.33 4.68 -0.99
N ILE A 74 5.28 4.61 -2.31
CA ILE A 74 4.04 4.55 -3.10
C ILE A 74 3.89 3.14 -3.66
N VAL A 75 2.79 2.47 -3.32
CA VAL A 75 2.36 1.23 -3.95
C VAL A 75 1.41 1.59 -5.08
N ASN A 76 1.87 1.38 -6.31
CA ASN A 76 1.14 1.76 -7.52
C ASN A 76 0.28 0.60 -8.04
N LEU A 77 -1.03 0.73 -7.90
CA LEU A 77 -2.05 -0.20 -8.41
C LEU A 77 -2.79 0.37 -9.64
N THR A 78 -2.27 1.43 -10.27
CA THR A 78 -2.96 2.08 -11.39
C THR A 78 -2.91 1.25 -12.68
N GLY A 79 -1.93 0.34 -12.80
CA GLY A 79 -1.62 -0.37 -14.03
C GLY A 79 -0.84 0.48 -15.06
N SER A 80 -0.48 1.71 -14.69
CA SER A 80 0.27 2.63 -15.54
C SER A 80 1.51 3.15 -14.82
N ARG A 81 2.54 3.49 -15.59
CA ARG A 81 3.76 4.07 -15.03
C ARG A 81 3.48 5.47 -14.48
N LEU A 82 3.93 5.73 -13.27
CA LEU A 82 3.84 7.05 -12.67
C LEU A 82 4.88 8.02 -13.27
N PRO A 83 4.63 9.36 -13.24
CA PRO A 83 5.55 10.35 -13.77
C PRO A 83 6.95 10.25 -13.15
N ALA A 84 8.00 10.41 -13.98
CA ALA A 84 9.39 10.36 -13.53
C ALA A 84 9.78 11.48 -12.54
N ALA A 85 8.96 12.52 -12.41
CA ALA A 85 9.14 13.60 -11.44
C ALA A 85 8.88 13.17 -9.98
N ILE A 86 8.21 12.02 -9.77
CA ILE A 86 7.98 11.46 -8.44
C ILE A 86 9.30 10.95 -7.88
N ARG A 87 9.73 11.53 -6.75
CA ARG A 87 10.99 11.19 -6.07
C ARG A 87 10.82 10.07 -5.03
N THR A 88 9.61 9.92 -4.49
CA THR A 88 9.29 8.84 -3.56
C THR A 88 9.45 7.50 -4.26
N PRO A 89 10.06 6.49 -3.63
CA PRO A 89 10.12 5.13 -4.13
C PRO A 89 8.74 4.60 -4.53
N VAL A 90 8.67 3.90 -5.67
CA VAL A 90 7.42 3.35 -6.20
C VAL A 90 7.58 1.84 -6.37
N GLU A 91 6.62 1.09 -5.88
CA GLU A 91 6.45 -0.34 -6.12
C GLU A 91 5.19 -0.56 -6.98
N ASP A 92 5.37 -1.13 -8.17
CA ASP A 92 4.26 -1.39 -9.09
C ASP A 92 3.60 -2.74 -8.78
N TRP A 93 2.31 -2.71 -8.43
CA TRP A 93 1.49 -3.91 -8.26
C TRP A 93 0.52 -4.06 -9.42
N ASN A 94 0.80 -5.00 -10.31
CA ASN A 94 -0.09 -5.33 -11.42
C ASN A 94 -1.25 -6.20 -10.89
N VAL A 95 -2.33 -5.55 -10.47
CA VAL A 95 -3.55 -6.17 -9.96
C VAL A 95 -4.73 -5.77 -10.83
N ARG A 96 -5.56 -6.76 -11.24
CA ARG A 96 -6.76 -6.53 -12.05
C ARG A 96 -7.69 -5.53 -11.38
N ASP A 97 -8.32 -4.66 -12.19
CA ASP A 97 -9.39 -3.79 -11.70
C ASP A 97 -10.69 -4.58 -11.62
N PRO A 98 -11.35 -4.68 -10.44
CA PRO A 98 -12.59 -5.44 -10.28
C PRO A 98 -13.85 -4.64 -10.65
N ILE A 99 -13.74 -3.33 -10.95
CA ILE A 99 -14.89 -2.47 -11.25
C ILE A 99 -15.72 -3.05 -12.42
N GLY A 100 -17.01 -3.25 -12.18
CA GLY A 100 -17.94 -3.80 -13.18
C GLY A 100 -17.85 -5.32 -13.37
N GLU A 101 -17.04 -5.99 -12.57
CA GLU A 101 -16.87 -7.45 -12.61
C GLU A 101 -17.77 -8.15 -11.58
N SER A 102 -17.80 -9.49 -11.62
CA SER A 102 -18.56 -10.28 -10.67
C SER A 102 -17.96 -10.25 -9.25
N GLU A 103 -18.77 -10.54 -8.23
CA GLU A 103 -18.30 -10.68 -6.84
C GLU A 103 -17.13 -11.69 -6.70
N LYS A 104 -17.13 -12.74 -7.51
CA LYS A 104 -16.01 -13.69 -7.56
C LYS A 104 -14.70 -13.02 -7.91
N VAL A 105 -14.71 -12.09 -8.87
CA VAL A 105 -13.52 -11.31 -9.27
C VAL A 105 -13.12 -10.35 -8.16
N TYR A 106 -14.08 -9.69 -7.51
CA TYR A 106 -13.79 -8.85 -6.34
C TYR A 106 -13.06 -9.62 -5.25
N ARG A 107 -13.54 -10.84 -4.90
CA ARG A 107 -12.88 -11.70 -3.91
C ARG A 107 -11.48 -12.13 -4.34
N GLN A 108 -11.27 -12.46 -5.61
CA GLN A 108 -9.95 -12.81 -6.14
C GLN A 108 -8.97 -11.65 -6.04
N VAL A 109 -9.39 -10.44 -6.42
CA VAL A 109 -8.58 -9.21 -6.32
C VAL A 109 -8.28 -8.88 -4.87
N ARG A 110 -9.28 -8.96 -3.99
CA ARG A 110 -9.10 -8.77 -2.55
C ARG A 110 -8.05 -9.72 -1.97
N ASP A 111 -8.15 -11.02 -2.27
CA ASP A 111 -7.26 -12.05 -1.73
C ASP A 111 -5.83 -11.88 -2.29
N GLU A 112 -5.68 -11.45 -3.54
CA GLU A 112 -4.38 -11.10 -4.12
C GLU A 112 -3.76 -9.90 -3.41
N ILE A 113 -4.53 -8.84 -3.18
CA ILE A 113 -4.07 -7.64 -2.47
C ILE A 113 -3.71 -7.98 -1.02
N GLU A 114 -4.53 -8.77 -0.33
CA GLU A 114 -4.25 -9.25 1.03
C GLU A 114 -2.88 -9.94 1.08
N GLY A 115 -2.63 -10.89 0.17
CA GLY A 115 -1.36 -11.61 0.11
C GLY A 115 -0.16 -10.71 -0.14
N ARG A 116 -0.30 -9.67 -0.98
CA ARG A 116 0.77 -8.69 -1.26
C ARG A 116 1.02 -7.79 -0.04
N VAL A 117 -0.03 -7.28 0.59
CA VAL A 117 0.07 -6.46 1.81
C VAL A 117 0.73 -7.25 2.94
N MET A 118 0.34 -8.52 3.14
CA MET A 118 0.97 -9.38 4.15
C MET A 118 2.46 -9.59 3.91
N LYS A 119 2.88 -9.82 2.66
CA LYS A 119 4.30 -9.93 2.31
C LYS A 119 5.07 -8.64 2.63
N LEU A 120 4.48 -7.49 2.30
CA LEU A 120 5.05 -6.18 2.58
C LEU A 120 5.23 -5.95 4.09
N ILE A 121 4.20 -6.24 4.90
CA ILE A 121 4.24 -6.14 6.36
C ILE A 121 5.35 -7.04 6.94
N LEU A 122 5.44 -8.30 6.51
CA LEU A 122 6.44 -9.23 6.99
C LEU A 122 7.88 -8.77 6.63
N ALA A 123 8.07 -8.22 5.44
CA ALA A 123 9.36 -7.67 5.03
C ALA A 123 9.77 -6.48 5.90
N MET A 124 8.82 -5.55 6.19
CA MET A 124 9.09 -4.39 7.04
C MET A 124 9.38 -4.77 8.50
N ARG A 125 8.69 -5.78 9.04
CA ARG A 125 8.98 -6.31 10.38
C ARG A 125 10.36 -6.95 10.46
N ALA A 126 10.77 -7.69 9.42
CA ALA A 126 12.09 -8.29 9.37
C ALA A 126 13.21 -7.22 9.38
N GLU A 127 13.02 -6.11 8.64
CA GLU A 127 13.98 -5.00 8.62
C GLU A 127 14.09 -4.27 9.96
N GLN A 128 12.98 -4.12 10.69
CA GLN A 128 13.02 -3.53 12.04
C GLN A 128 13.83 -4.39 13.00
N ASN A 129 13.63 -5.71 13.00
CA ASN A 129 14.34 -6.64 13.87
C ASN A 129 15.84 -6.68 13.57
N GLU A 130 16.25 -6.65 12.27
CA GLU A 130 17.67 -6.60 11.88
C GLU A 130 18.36 -5.28 12.31
N GLY A 131 17.59 -4.19 12.48
CA GLY A 131 18.09 -2.89 12.97
C GLY A 131 18.28 -2.81 14.50
N GLU A 132 17.57 -3.61 15.27
CA GLU A 132 17.67 -3.64 16.74
C GLU A 132 18.83 -4.51 17.25
N ASP A 133 19.23 -5.53 16.48
CA ASP A 133 20.34 -6.43 16.86
C ASP A 133 21.74 -5.86 16.47
N GLY A 134 21.81 -4.66 15.90
CA GLY A 134 23.03 -4.08 15.27
C GLY A 134 23.71 -2.95 16.04
N GLU A 135 23.43 -2.66 17.32
CA GLU A 135 24.22 -1.69 18.09
C GLU A 135 25.32 -2.35 18.94
N PRO A 136 26.58 -2.37 18.46
CA PRO A 136 27.72 -2.34 19.37
C PRO A 136 28.01 -0.87 19.73
N ASN A 137 28.01 -0.60 21.03
CA ASN A 137 28.45 0.61 21.69
C ASN A 137 29.56 1.38 20.95
N GLY A 138 29.30 2.59 20.46
CA GLY A 138 30.35 3.55 20.14
C GLY A 138 30.21 4.31 18.82
N LEU A 139 29.98 5.63 18.92
CA LEU A 139 30.11 6.74 17.96
C LEU A 139 29.21 6.73 16.71
N PRO A 140 28.55 7.84 16.40
CA PRO A 140 27.68 7.93 15.24
C PRO A 140 28.50 7.99 13.94
N PRO A 141 28.25 7.12 12.98
CA PRO A 141 28.79 7.30 11.64
C PRO A 141 27.99 8.37 10.89
N ALA A 142 28.72 9.14 10.08
CA ALA A 142 28.19 10.14 9.17
C ALA A 142 27.10 9.56 8.25
N GLN A 143 26.07 10.34 8.02
CA GLN A 143 24.91 10.10 7.19
C GLN A 143 25.25 9.53 5.82
N GLU A 144 25.04 8.24 5.59
CA GLU A 144 24.71 7.69 4.28
C GLU A 144 23.21 7.40 4.24
N ASN A 145 22.49 8.31 3.63
CA ASN A 145 21.05 8.22 3.41
C ASN A 145 20.76 7.24 2.27
N ARG A 146 20.99 5.93 2.51
CA ARG A 146 20.44 4.87 1.64
C ARG A 146 19.00 4.67 2.05
N SER A 147 18.09 5.00 1.15
CA SER A 147 16.66 4.82 1.34
C SER A 147 16.38 3.38 1.78
N ARG A 148 15.69 3.25 2.92
CA ARG A 148 15.22 2.00 3.53
C ARG A 148 14.53 1.06 2.51
N PHE A 149 14.05 1.62 1.39
CA PHE A 149 13.33 0.93 0.32
C PHE A 149 14.20 0.41 -0.83
N ASP A 150 15.48 0.77 -0.92
CA ASP A 150 16.36 0.20 -1.95
C ASP A 150 16.67 -1.28 -1.70
N ILE A 151 16.59 -1.71 -0.44
CA ILE A 151 16.77 -3.10 -0.01
C ILE A 151 15.55 -3.95 -0.40
N LEU A 152 14.33 -3.39 -0.32
CA LEU A 152 13.09 -4.07 -0.73
C LEU A 152 13.04 -4.37 -2.23
N ARG A 153 13.58 -3.48 -3.08
CA ARG A 153 13.63 -3.69 -4.54
C ARG A 153 14.39 -4.94 -4.96
N GLY A 154 15.36 -5.40 -4.16
CA GLY A 154 16.13 -6.61 -4.44
C GLY A 154 15.39 -7.91 -4.14
N ARG A 155 14.47 -7.92 -3.18
CA ARG A 155 13.78 -9.14 -2.69
C ARG A 155 12.51 -9.50 -3.48
N PHE A 156 11.92 -8.57 -4.25
CA PHE A 156 10.68 -8.81 -5.01
C PHE A 156 10.88 -9.08 -6.50
N ARG A 157 12.14 -9.24 -6.98
CA ARG A 157 12.49 -9.53 -8.38
C ARG A 157 12.65 -11.02 -8.71
N GLN A 158 12.19 -11.93 -7.85
CA GLN A 158 12.17 -13.38 -8.19
C GLN A 158 10.74 -13.91 -8.19
#